data_1dd0df92b9b04fb8e6ea031ec209a79d
#
_entry.id   1dd0df92b9b04fb8e6ea031ec209a79d
#
_cell.length_a   1.000
_cell.length_b   1.000
_cell.length_c   1.000
_cell.angle_alpha   90.00
_cell.angle_beta   90.00
_cell.angle_gamma   90.00
#
_symmetry.space_group_name_H-M   'P 1'
#
loop_
_entity.id
_entity.type
_entity.pdbx_description
1 polymer ?
#
loop_
_entity_poly.entity_id
_entity_poly.type
_entity_poly.pdbx_seq_one_letter_code
_entity_poly.pdbx_strand_id
1 'polypeptide(L)'
;DLTGSTFSKEITGLTPGTTYEYQAMDGTQASTVTYEFTTETTFQPENASFEDWHQENGKVICPWQTGANSPFWDTGNWGSTTLRASGNITQSTTEVWSGAQPGSYAALLTSKKIVIKFAAGNIFTGQYLATDGTDGVLGWGRPCTSRPKALKVYVRYEPGSVDVGGDKIAKEETDKGIIYVAVGDWAGQTYSDKGTWPFVVQTKNASSLFSTEKGTYSGDGIIAYGEKTFDEAYNENGGYKELTINLDYDNFGGNQRKPTSIIIVASASKFGDYFQGSTSSKMWLDDMELIYE
;
A
#
# COMPACT_ATOMS: atom_id res chain seq x y z
N ASP A 1 14.51 -35.46 1.54
CA ASP A 1 15.94 -35.78 1.47
C ASP A 1 16.46 -36.09 2.86
N LEU A 2 17.27 -37.15 2.98
CA LEU A 2 17.90 -37.55 4.23
C LEU A 2 19.35 -37.04 4.26
N THR A 3 19.69 -36.25 5.27
CA THR A 3 21.06 -35.77 5.47
C THR A 3 21.50 -36.11 6.91
N GLY A 4 22.31 -37.15 7.05
CA GLY A 4 22.70 -37.68 8.37
C GLY A 4 21.51 -38.26 9.11
N SER A 5 21.21 -37.75 10.31
CA SER A 5 20.06 -38.15 11.13
C SER A 5 18.81 -37.28 10.96
N THR A 6 18.82 -36.35 9.99
CA THR A 6 17.71 -35.44 9.73
C THR A 6 17.16 -35.66 8.32
N PHE A 7 15.86 -35.44 8.17
CA PHE A 7 15.21 -35.40 6.87
C PHE A 7 14.31 -34.15 6.77
N SER A 8 14.08 -33.67 5.57
CA SER A 8 13.16 -32.60 5.28
C SER A 8 12.23 -32.98 4.12
N LYS A 9 10.99 -32.49 4.19
CA LYS A 9 9.99 -32.62 3.14
C LYS A 9 9.21 -31.33 3.03
N GLU A 10 9.19 -30.75 1.85
CA GLU A 10 8.26 -29.66 1.53
C GLU A 10 6.87 -30.24 1.28
N ILE A 11 5.85 -29.61 1.88
CA ILE A 11 4.43 -29.95 1.70
C ILE A 11 3.76 -28.75 1.08
N THR A 12 3.17 -28.93 -0.10
CA THR A 12 2.49 -27.89 -0.87
C THR A 12 1.00 -28.17 -0.97
N GLY A 13 0.21 -27.19 -1.45
CA GLY A 13 -1.23 -27.34 -1.66
C GLY A 13 -2.03 -27.36 -0.36
N LEU A 14 -1.52 -26.77 0.71
CA LEU A 14 -2.23 -26.64 1.97
C LEU A 14 -3.26 -25.52 1.89
N THR A 15 -4.44 -25.74 2.48
CA THR A 15 -5.50 -24.73 2.56
C THR A 15 -5.13 -23.65 3.58
N PRO A 16 -5.25 -22.36 3.25
CA PRO A 16 -5.02 -21.27 4.19
C PRO A 16 -5.93 -21.35 5.43
N GLY A 17 -5.42 -20.88 6.58
CA GLY A 17 -6.16 -20.83 7.85
C GLY A 17 -6.57 -22.20 8.42
N THR A 18 -5.92 -23.26 7.99
CA THR A 18 -6.28 -24.64 8.33
C THR A 18 -5.25 -25.27 9.25
N THR A 19 -5.71 -25.91 10.31
CA THR A 19 -4.83 -26.70 11.22
C THR A 19 -4.60 -28.08 10.63
N TYR A 20 -3.34 -28.47 10.51
CA TYR A 20 -2.88 -29.77 10.04
C TYR A 20 -2.11 -30.49 11.13
N GLU A 21 -2.29 -31.81 11.17
CA GLU A 21 -1.46 -32.71 11.94
C GLU A 21 -0.48 -33.44 11.03
N TYR A 22 0.75 -33.67 11.49
CA TYR A 22 1.72 -34.47 10.75
C TYR A 22 2.52 -35.42 11.67
N GLN A 23 2.93 -36.53 11.11
CA GLN A 23 3.79 -37.54 11.72
C GLN A 23 4.90 -37.92 10.75
N ALA A 24 6.07 -38.23 11.29
CA ALA A 24 7.13 -38.88 10.52
C ALA A 24 6.80 -40.38 10.34
N MET A 25 7.10 -40.92 9.15
CA MET A 25 6.89 -42.32 8.81
C MET A 25 8.21 -42.95 8.38
N ASP A 26 8.49 -44.15 8.87
CA ASP A 26 9.52 -45.05 8.34
C ASP A 26 8.82 -46.28 7.75
N GLY A 27 8.69 -46.27 6.42
CA GLY A 27 7.85 -47.26 5.72
C GLY A 27 6.40 -47.22 6.21
N THR A 28 5.95 -48.23 6.89
CA THR A 28 4.59 -48.34 7.47
C THR A 28 4.50 -47.94 8.94
N GLN A 29 5.63 -47.63 9.56
CA GLN A 29 5.68 -47.34 11.00
C GLN A 29 5.65 -45.81 11.22
N ALA A 30 4.61 -45.32 11.89
CA ALA A 30 4.49 -43.91 12.25
C ALA A 30 5.30 -43.59 13.53
N SER A 31 5.80 -42.37 13.65
CA SER A 31 6.35 -41.86 14.92
C SER A 31 5.28 -41.89 16.02
N THR A 32 5.72 -41.99 17.27
CA THR A 32 4.81 -41.90 18.43
C THR A 32 4.36 -40.50 18.76
N VAL A 33 4.94 -39.47 18.08
CA VAL A 33 4.66 -38.06 18.28
C VAL A 33 3.99 -37.52 17.05
N THR A 34 2.85 -36.86 17.25
CA THR A 34 2.12 -36.06 16.28
C THR A 34 2.39 -34.58 16.55
N TYR A 35 2.59 -33.80 15.52
CA TYR A 35 2.76 -32.37 15.61
C TYR A 35 1.64 -31.68 14.85
N GLU A 36 1.21 -30.50 15.35
CA GLU A 36 0.22 -29.67 14.73
C GLU A 36 0.84 -28.35 14.27
N PHE A 37 0.31 -27.78 13.18
CA PHE A 37 0.54 -26.39 12.78
C PHE A 37 -0.70 -25.87 12.07
N THR A 38 -0.90 -24.55 12.12
CA THR A 38 -1.96 -23.86 11.38
C THR A 38 -1.32 -23.02 10.28
N THR A 39 -1.81 -23.17 9.05
CA THR A 39 -1.39 -22.35 7.92
C THR A 39 -1.84 -20.91 8.11
N GLU A 40 -1.08 -19.94 7.53
CA GLU A 40 -1.46 -18.54 7.55
C GLU A 40 -2.80 -18.32 6.82
N THR A 41 -3.61 -17.36 7.27
CA THR A 41 -4.86 -16.99 6.61
C THR A 41 -4.59 -16.16 5.37
N THR A 42 -5.53 -16.13 4.43
CA THR A 42 -5.55 -15.10 3.39
C THR A 42 -6.25 -13.84 3.92
N PHE A 43 -5.88 -12.70 3.39
CA PHE A 43 -6.44 -11.41 3.72
C PHE A 43 -6.66 -10.63 2.43
N GLN A 44 -7.73 -9.85 2.34
CA GLN A 44 -7.96 -8.89 1.26
C GLN A 44 -8.22 -7.51 1.83
N PRO A 45 -7.75 -6.44 1.18
CA PRO A 45 -8.01 -5.08 1.60
C PRO A 45 -9.52 -4.77 1.61
N GLU A 46 -9.99 -4.11 2.65
CA GLU A 46 -11.36 -3.57 2.66
C GLU A 46 -11.48 -2.46 1.60
N ASN A 47 -12.65 -2.33 0.96
CA ASN A 47 -12.92 -1.36 -0.11
C ASN A 47 -11.84 -1.34 -1.20
N ALA A 48 -11.34 -2.51 -1.60
CA ALA A 48 -10.28 -2.66 -2.59
C ALA A 48 -10.73 -2.32 -4.02
N SER A 49 -12.03 -2.33 -4.28
CA SER A 49 -12.68 -1.86 -5.52
C SER A 49 -13.07 -0.38 -5.49
N PHE A 50 -12.78 0.33 -4.40
CA PHE A 50 -13.03 1.77 -4.24
C PHE A 50 -14.49 2.21 -4.49
N GLU A 51 -15.45 1.38 -4.09
CA GLU A 51 -16.90 1.68 -4.20
C GLU A 51 -17.39 2.61 -3.08
N ASP A 52 -16.75 2.55 -1.91
CA ASP A 52 -17.19 3.23 -0.72
C ASP A 52 -16.52 4.60 -0.58
N TRP A 53 -17.33 5.64 -0.64
CA TRP A 53 -16.90 7.04 -0.50
C TRP A 53 -17.90 7.84 0.33
N HIS A 54 -17.39 8.78 1.13
CA HIS A 54 -18.23 9.78 1.79
C HIS A 54 -17.48 11.10 1.96
N GLN A 55 -18.14 12.09 2.53
CA GLN A 55 -17.54 13.39 2.80
C GLN A 55 -17.58 13.72 4.28
N GLU A 56 -16.40 13.97 4.87
CA GLU A 56 -16.28 14.43 6.25
C GLU A 56 -16.21 15.96 6.32
N ASN A 57 -16.84 16.52 7.38
CA ASN A 57 -16.84 17.96 7.67
C ASN A 57 -17.26 18.83 6.47
N GLY A 58 -18.09 18.30 5.58
CA GLY A 58 -18.57 18.98 4.38
C GLY A 58 -17.50 19.31 3.34
N LYS A 59 -16.28 18.76 3.45
CA LYS A 59 -15.18 19.09 2.54
C LYS A 59 -14.19 17.96 2.22
N VAL A 60 -13.89 17.08 3.18
CA VAL A 60 -12.86 16.03 3.00
C VAL A 60 -13.51 14.80 2.37
N ILE A 61 -13.08 14.43 1.17
CA ILE A 61 -13.53 13.20 0.52
C ILE A 61 -12.72 12.03 1.06
N CYS A 62 -13.40 11.01 1.54
CA CYS A 62 -12.85 9.86 2.24
C CYS A 62 -13.20 8.56 1.52
N PRO A 63 -12.21 7.64 1.30
CA PRO A 63 -12.42 6.36 0.62
C PRO A 63 -12.91 5.26 1.56
N TRP A 64 -13.99 5.51 2.31
CA TRP A 64 -14.65 4.54 3.20
C TRP A 64 -16.11 4.94 3.47
N GLN A 65 -16.90 4.02 4.03
CA GLN A 65 -18.29 4.27 4.41
C GLN A 65 -18.40 5.19 5.63
N THR A 66 -19.43 6.03 5.66
CA THR A 66 -19.75 6.87 6.81
C THR A 66 -19.83 6.04 8.10
N GLY A 67 -19.11 6.48 9.12
CA GLY A 67 -19.09 5.83 10.44
C GLY A 67 -18.11 4.69 10.59
N ALA A 68 -17.24 4.44 9.62
CA ALA A 68 -16.14 3.48 9.78
C ALA A 68 -15.21 3.89 10.92
N ASN A 69 -15.00 3.00 11.90
CA ASN A 69 -14.17 3.30 13.08
C ASN A 69 -12.67 3.18 12.80
N SER A 70 -12.28 2.36 11.85
CA SER A 70 -10.89 2.13 11.48
C SER A 70 -10.79 1.81 9.98
N PRO A 71 -10.99 2.82 9.12
CA PRO A 71 -10.99 2.63 7.68
C PRO A 71 -9.63 2.07 7.22
N PHE A 72 -9.67 1.19 6.22
CA PHE A 72 -8.44 0.55 5.70
C PHE A 72 -7.57 1.55 4.94
N TRP A 73 -8.20 2.43 4.15
CA TRP A 73 -7.56 3.44 3.31
C TRP A 73 -7.70 4.83 3.88
N ASP A 74 -6.73 5.71 3.62
CA ASP A 74 -6.85 7.15 3.79
C ASP A 74 -6.04 7.89 2.71
N THR A 75 -6.12 9.21 2.71
CA THR A 75 -5.56 10.08 1.69
C THR A 75 -4.97 11.35 2.31
N GLY A 76 -4.18 12.09 1.53
CA GLY A 76 -3.74 13.43 1.89
C GLY A 76 -4.82 14.51 1.84
N ASN A 77 -6.09 14.17 1.58
CA ASN A 77 -7.20 15.13 1.50
C ASN A 77 -7.38 15.94 2.78
N TRP A 78 -7.13 15.38 3.95
CA TRP A 78 -7.19 16.08 5.22
C TRP A 78 -6.26 17.29 5.26
N GLY A 79 -5.00 17.12 4.84
CA GLY A 79 -4.02 18.20 4.75
C GLY A 79 -4.36 19.19 3.64
N SER A 80 -4.65 18.70 2.45
CA SER A 80 -4.87 19.54 1.27
C SER A 80 -6.15 20.38 1.35
N THR A 81 -7.17 19.93 2.08
CA THR A 81 -8.41 20.67 2.30
C THR A 81 -8.35 21.64 3.49
N THR A 82 -7.28 21.64 4.30
CA THR A 82 -7.14 22.53 5.45
C THR A 82 -7.19 23.99 5.04
N LEU A 83 -6.48 24.37 3.98
CA LEU A 83 -6.43 25.75 3.47
C LEU A 83 -7.43 26.04 2.37
N ARG A 84 -8.01 25.03 1.73
CA ARG A 84 -8.92 25.17 0.60
C ARG A 84 -9.90 24.01 0.53
N ALA A 85 -11.19 24.24 0.74
CA ALA A 85 -12.22 23.19 0.75
C ALA A 85 -12.25 22.36 -0.57
N SER A 86 -11.94 22.97 -1.72
CA SER A 86 -11.83 22.26 -3.02
C SER A 86 -10.47 21.58 -3.24
N GLY A 87 -9.69 21.38 -2.17
CA GLY A 87 -8.33 20.87 -2.19
C GLY A 87 -8.19 19.35 -2.29
N ASN A 88 -9.30 18.58 -2.33
CA ASN A 88 -9.18 17.12 -2.43
C ASN A 88 -8.31 16.68 -3.60
N ILE A 89 -7.28 15.93 -3.31
CA ILE A 89 -6.31 15.38 -4.27
C ILE A 89 -6.65 13.94 -4.66
N THR A 90 -7.57 13.33 -3.95
CA THR A 90 -8.10 11.99 -4.23
C THR A 90 -9.61 12.00 -4.07
N GLN A 91 -10.31 11.40 -5.01
CA GLN A 91 -11.78 11.35 -5.03
C GLN A 91 -12.28 10.12 -5.79
N SER A 92 -13.57 9.82 -5.66
CA SER A 92 -14.23 8.85 -6.54
C SER A 92 -14.35 9.38 -7.96
N THR A 93 -14.39 8.46 -8.92
CA THR A 93 -14.72 8.71 -10.32
C THR A 93 -15.65 7.63 -10.82
N THR A 94 -16.48 7.95 -11.81
CA THR A 94 -17.32 6.98 -12.54
C THR A 94 -16.62 6.41 -13.78
N GLU A 95 -15.38 6.82 -14.03
CA GLU A 95 -14.49 6.17 -14.99
C GLU A 95 -13.94 4.89 -14.34
N VAL A 96 -14.67 3.80 -14.41
CA VAL A 96 -14.35 2.51 -13.77
C VAL A 96 -13.70 1.55 -14.76
N TRP A 97 -12.99 0.54 -14.24
CA TRP A 97 -12.55 -0.58 -15.04
C TRP A 97 -13.78 -1.41 -15.50
N SER A 98 -13.84 -1.73 -16.78
CA SER A 98 -14.96 -2.44 -17.40
C SER A 98 -14.78 -3.96 -17.37
N GLY A 99 -14.35 -4.53 -16.25
CA GLY A 99 -14.15 -5.97 -16.07
C GLY A 99 -15.44 -6.78 -16.01
N ALA A 100 -15.34 -8.04 -15.57
CA ALA A 100 -16.45 -8.97 -15.52
C ALA A 100 -17.60 -8.55 -14.58
N GLN A 101 -17.28 -7.74 -13.58
CA GLN A 101 -18.25 -7.13 -12.65
C GLN A 101 -17.85 -5.68 -12.41
N PRO A 102 -18.13 -4.77 -13.36
CA PRO A 102 -17.74 -3.37 -13.22
C PRO A 102 -18.48 -2.75 -12.03
N GLY A 103 -17.73 -2.00 -11.23
CA GLY A 103 -18.25 -1.20 -10.13
C GLY A 103 -18.97 0.06 -10.63
N SER A 104 -19.33 0.91 -9.68
CA SER A 104 -19.89 2.25 -9.93
C SER A 104 -18.83 3.33 -9.81
N TYR A 105 -17.81 3.09 -9.00
CA TYR A 105 -16.77 4.02 -8.68
C TYR A 105 -15.37 3.37 -8.73
N ALA A 106 -14.38 4.22 -8.96
CA ALA A 106 -12.96 3.92 -8.86
C ALA A 106 -12.28 5.09 -8.12
N ALA A 107 -11.01 4.95 -7.75
CA ALA A 107 -10.24 6.04 -7.15
C ALA A 107 -9.51 6.86 -8.22
N LEU A 108 -9.65 8.18 -8.16
CA LEU A 108 -8.91 9.15 -8.99
C LEU A 108 -7.99 9.98 -8.10
N LEU A 109 -6.69 9.86 -8.33
CA LEU A 109 -5.62 10.61 -7.69
C LEU A 109 -5.18 11.73 -8.61
N THR A 110 -5.26 12.98 -8.14
CA THR A 110 -4.89 14.19 -8.91
C THR A 110 -4.01 15.09 -8.07
N SER A 111 -2.79 15.32 -8.51
CA SER A 111 -1.89 16.26 -7.83
C SER A 111 -2.36 17.70 -8.01
N LYS A 112 -2.17 18.53 -6.97
CA LYS A 112 -2.61 19.94 -6.97
C LYS A 112 -1.60 20.85 -6.30
N LYS A 113 -1.59 22.11 -6.68
CA LYS A 113 -0.93 23.16 -5.91
C LYS A 113 -1.94 23.78 -4.95
N ILE A 114 -1.74 23.57 -3.66
CA ILE A 114 -2.59 24.10 -2.60
C ILE A 114 -1.92 25.35 -2.03
N VAL A 115 -2.39 26.50 -2.44
CA VAL A 115 -1.83 27.81 -2.10
C VAL A 115 -0.35 27.91 -2.48
N ILE A 116 0.56 27.49 -1.63
CA ILE A 116 2.02 27.58 -1.83
C ILE A 116 2.71 26.23 -1.98
N LYS A 117 2.08 25.13 -1.54
CA LYS A 117 2.67 23.78 -1.56
C LYS A 117 2.05 22.90 -2.63
N PHE A 118 2.86 22.03 -3.20
CA PHE A 118 2.41 20.92 -4.03
C PHE A 118 1.84 19.82 -3.13
N ALA A 119 0.75 19.22 -3.53
CA ALA A 119 0.13 18.06 -2.88
C ALA A 119 -0.10 16.99 -3.94
N ALA A 120 0.63 15.88 -3.83
CA ALA A 120 0.46 14.74 -4.70
C ALA A 120 -0.86 14.02 -4.44
N GLY A 121 -1.61 13.68 -5.49
CA GLY A 121 -2.74 12.78 -5.39
C GLY A 121 -2.27 11.42 -4.88
N ASN A 122 -2.78 10.97 -3.72
CA ASN A 122 -2.33 9.74 -3.08
C ASN A 122 -3.46 9.01 -2.37
N ILE A 123 -3.27 7.71 -2.20
CA ILE A 123 -4.06 6.86 -1.31
C ILE A 123 -3.11 5.87 -0.63
N PHE A 124 -3.36 5.57 0.64
CA PHE A 124 -2.50 4.69 1.42
C PHE A 124 -3.30 3.90 2.47
N THR A 125 -2.78 2.75 2.86
CA THR A 125 -3.31 1.99 4.00
C THR A 125 -2.87 2.65 5.29
N GLY A 126 -3.83 3.11 6.09
CA GLY A 126 -3.52 3.84 7.32
C GLY A 126 -4.51 4.95 7.64
N GLN A 127 -4.01 6.04 8.20
CA GLN A 127 -4.79 7.20 8.58
C GLN A 127 -3.95 8.49 8.53
N TYR A 128 -4.55 9.59 8.09
CA TYR A 128 -3.99 10.92 8.25
C TYR A 128 -4.14 11.35 9.72
N LEU A 129 -3.04 11.65 10.39
CA LEU A 129 -3.03 11.88 11.84
C LEU A 129 -3.10 13.36 12.18
N ALA A 130 -2.32 14.20 11.50
CA ALA A 130 -2.23 15.62 11.78
C ALA A 130 -1.62 16.41 10.62
N THR A 131 -1.81 17.73 10.70
CA THR A 131 -1.05 18.70 9.90
C THR A 131 -0.11 19.46 10.83
N ASP A 132 1.21 19.42 10.58
CA ASP A 132 2.24 20.19 11.28
C ASP A 132 2.69 21.36 10.39
N GLY A 133 2.09 22.52 10.62
CA GLY A 133 2.28 23.68 9.74
C GLY A 133 1.66 23.44 8.36
N THR A 134 2.48 23.12 7.35
CA THR A 134 2.05 22.78 5.99
C THR A 134 2.39 21.32 5.63
N ASP A 135 2.87 20.54 6.59
CA ASP A 135 3.37 19.20 6.42
C ASP A 135 2.40 18.16 6.99
N GLY A 136 2.29 17.02 6.34
CA GLY A 136 1.42 15.93 6.78
C GLY A 136 2.12 15.01 7.78
N VAL A 137 1.32 14.52 8.74
CA VAL A 137 1.69 13.39 9.60
C VAL A 137 0.71 12.27 9.33
N LEU A 138 1.23 11.11 8.92
CA LEU A 138 0.44 9.98 8.48
C LEU A 138 0.86 8.72 9.25
N GLY A 139 -0.11 7.98 9.76
CA GLY A 139 0.10 6.64 10.30
C GLY A 139 -0.13 5.63 9.20
N TRP A 140 0.92 4.98 8.74
CA TRP A 140 0.84 3.97 7.68
C TRP A 140 0.81 2.56 8.23
N GLY A 141 0.07 1.72 7.53
CA GLY A 141 -0.06 0.30 7.76
C GLY A 141 -1.37 -0.09 8.44
N ARG A 142 -1.80 -1.30 8.09
CA ARG A 142 -2.96 -1.98 8.67
C ARG A 142 -2.56 -3.39 9.10
N PRO A 143 -3.24 -3.97 10.11
CA PRO A 143 -2.95 -5.33 10.55
C PRO A 143 -3.06 -6.33 9.38
N CYS A 144 -2.02 -7.14 9.21
CA CYS A 144 -1.98 -8.21 8.22
C CYS A 144 -0.97 -9.27 8.67
N THR A 145 -1.44 -10.49 8.85
CA THR A 145 -0.61 -11.64 9.23
C THR A 145 -0.38 -12.61 8.07
N SER A 146 -0.85 -12.24 6.88
CA SER A 146 -0.79 -13.04 5.65
C SER A 146 0.44 -12.73 4.81
N ARG A 147 0.83 -13.66 3.94
CA ARG A 147 1.97 -13.54 3.02
C ARG A 147 1.51 -13.53 1.56
N PRO A 148 0.99 -12.41 1.04
CA PRO A 148 0.65 -12.32 -0.37
C PRO A 148 1.91 -12.42 -1.24
N LYS A 149 1.80 -13.11 -2.38
CA LYS A 149 2.86 -13.16 -3.41
C LYS A 149 2.92 -11.91 -4.27
N ALA A 150 1.78 -11.27 -4.48
CA ALA A 150 1.68 -10.08 -5.32
C ALA A 150 0.49 -9.20 -4.93
N LEU A 151 0.56 -7.95 -5.35
CA LEU A 151 -0.58 -7.03 -5.44
C LEU A 151 -0.98 -6.93 -6.92
N LYS A 152 -2.22 -7.26 -7.24
CA LYS A 152 -2.85 -7.00 -8.53
C LYS A 152 -3.72 -5.75 -8.42
N VAL A 153 -3.75 -4.90 -9.44
CA VAL A 153 -4.58 -3.69 -9.51
C VAL A 153 -4.84 -3.31 -10.96
N TYR A 154 -6.00 -2.78 -11.26
CA TYR A 154 -6.27 -2.14 -12.53
C TYR A 154 -5.93 -0.66 -12.41
N VAL A 155 -5.02 -0.19 -13.27
CA VAL A 155 -4.48 1.17 -13.20
C VAL A 155 -4.47 1.84 -14.56
N ARG A 156 -4.74 3.14 -14.56
CA ARG A 156 -4.44 4.06 -15.66
C ARG A 156 -3.62 5.20 -15.10
N TYR A 157 -2.50 5.52 -15.72
CA TYR A 157 -1.62 6.61 -15.30
C TYR A 157 -1.34 7.56 -16.46
N GLU A 158 -1.48 8.84 -16.21
CA GLU A 158 -1.19 9.92 -17.15
C GLU A 158 -0.20 10.88 -16.46
N PRO A 159 1.10 10.84 -16.82
CA PRO A 159 2.07 11.80 -16.29
C PRO A 159 1.88 13.17 -16.90
N GLY A 160 2.11 14.21 -16.11
CA GLY A 160 2.26 15.57 -16.57
C GLY A 160 3.71 16.00 -16.67
N SER A 161 3.98 17.16 -17.25
CA SER A 161 5.27 17.84 -17.12
C SER A 161 5.38 18.44 -15.72
N VAL A 162 6.51 18.25 -15.05
CA VAL A 162 6.78 18.74 -13.69
C VAL A 162 6.73 20.28 -13.67
N ASP A 163 5.79 20.83 -12.95
CA ASP A 163 5.62 22.27 -12.72
C ASP A 163 6.13 22.72 -11.34
N VAL A 164 6.31 21.78 -10.40
CA VAL A 164 6.93 22.01 -9.09
C VAL A 164 8.13 21.09 -8.96
N GLY A 165 9.29 21.52 -9.47
CA GLY A 165 10.55 20.76 -9.42
C GLY A 165 11.38 21.07 -8.17
N GLY A 166 12.43 20.26 -7.97
CA GLY A 166 13.38 20.41 -6.87
C GLY A 166 14.59 19.49 -7.03
N ASP A 167 15.08 18.95 -5.92
CA ASP A 167 16.27 18.08 -5.86
C ASP A 167 16.02 16.63 -6.29
N LYS A 168 14.73 16.20 -6.33
CA LYS A 168 14.34 14.83 -6.69
C LYS A 168 13.95 14.69 -8.15
N ILE A 169 13.35 15.73 -8.72
CA ILE A 169 12.95 15.78 -10.11
C ILE A 169 13.00 17.23 -10.59
N ALA A 170 13.59 17.46 -11.77
CA ALA A 170 13.72 18.81 -12.30
C ALA A 170 12.40 19.29 -12.92
N LYS A 171 12.24 20.61 -12.97
CA LYS A 171 11.11 21.22 -13.65
C LYS A 171 11.14 20.88 -15.14
N GLU A 172 9.97 20.68 -15.74
CA GLU A 172 9.77 20.31 -17.15
C GLU A 172 10.12 18.84 -17.50
N GLU A 173 10.71 18.07 -16.58
CA GLU A 173 10.77 16.61 -16.76
C GLU A 173 9.37 15.98 -16.75
N THR A 174 9.25 14.76 -17.27
CA THR A 174 8.04 13.95 -17.11
C THR A 174 7.90 13.50 -15.68
N ASP A 175 6.78 13.78 -15.03
CA ASP A 175 6.51 13.34 -13.67
C ASP A 175 6.40 11.80 -13.59
N LYS A 176 6.58 11.26 -12.40
CA LYS A 176 6.56 9.82 -12.16
C LYS A 176 5.49 9.46 -11.14
N GLY A 177 4.67 8.48 -11.45
CA GLY A 177 3.78 7.86 -10.48
C GLY A 177 4.43 6.68 -9.77
N ILE A 178 3.84 6.23 -8.67
CA ILE A 178 4.30 5.05 -7.94
C ILE A 178 3.15 4.29 -7.31
N ILE A 179 3.23 2.96 -7.34
CA ILE A 179 2.47 2.07 -6.47
C ILE A 179 3.47 1.15 -5.81
N TYR A 180 3.37 0.96 -4.49
CA TYR A 180 4.15 -0.04 -3.79
C TYR A 180 3.36 -0.73 -2.69
N VAL A 181 3.82 -1.92 -2.35
CA VAL A 181 3.30 -2.74 -1.27
C VAL A 181 4.45 -3.26 -0.43
N ALA A 182 4.33 -3.14 0.88
CA ALA A 182 5.27 -3.66 1.85
C ALA A 182 4.53 -4.48 2.92
N VAL A 183 5.00 -5.67 3.18
CA VAL A 183 4.57 -6.50 4.32
C VAL A 183 5.69 -6.45 5.35
N GLY A 184 5.35 -6.27 6.62
CA GLY A 184 6.37 -6.11 7.64
C GLY A 184 5.93 -6.48 9.05
N ASP A 185 6.88 -6.41 9.97
CA ASP A 185 6.71 -6.66 11.42
C ASP A 185 7.20 -5.47 12.26
N TRP A 186 6.97 -4.26 11.77
CA TRP A 186 7.34 -3.02 12.46
C TRP A 186 6.83 -3.02 13.91
N ALA A 187 7.72 -2.65 14.85
CA ALA A 187 7.40 -2.60 16.28
C ALA A 187 6.32 -1.55 16.64
N GLY A 188 6.11 -0.59 15.75
CA GLY A 188 5.15 0.49 15.90
C GLY A 188 5.77 1.79 16.43
N GLN A 189 5.20 2.90 15.96
CA GLN A 189 5.55 4.25 16.37
C GLN A 189 4.28 4.96 16.89
N THR A 190 4.36 5.52 18.09
CA THR A 190 3.24 6.26 18.70
C THR A 190 3.32 7.73 18.31
N TYR A 191 2.20 8.28 17.83
CA TYR A 191 2.09 9.72 17.55
C TYR A 191 1.02 10.36 18.45
N SER A 192 1.48 11.03 19.51
CA SER A 192 0.61 11.75 20.46
C SER A 192 -0.57 10.86 20.94
N ASP A 193 -1.79 11.40 20.95
CA ASP A 193 -3.06 10.73 21.24
C ASP A 193 -3.67 9.98 20.04
N LYS A 194 -2.99 9.98 18.90
CA LYS A 194 -3.45 9.35 17.64
C LYS A 194 -3.12 7.87 17.52
N GLY A 195 -2.58 7.29 18.59
CA GLY A 195 -2.29 5.86 18.67
C GLY A 195 -0.93 5.44 18.11
N THR A 196 -0.75 4.12 18.02
CA THR A 196 0.47 3.48 17.54
C THR A 196 0.23 2.89 16.15
N TRP A 197 1.14 3.18 15.24
CA TRP A 197 1.08 2.82 13.82
C TRP A 197 2.33 2.02 13.44
N PRO A 198 2.26 1.06 12.52
CA PRO A 198 3.44 0.37 12.02
C PRO A 198 4.55 1.35 11.62
N PHE A 199 4.19 2.40 10.89
CA PHE A 199 5.12 3.45 10.48
C PHE A 199 4.46 4.84 10.52
N VAL A 200 5.14 5.84 11.09
CA VAL A 200 4.66 7.24 11.11
C VAL A 200 5.50 8.06 10.14
N VAL A 201 4.87 8.49 9.05
CA VAL A 201 5.46 9.44 8.09
C VAL A 201 5.27 10.86 8.60
N GLN A 202 6.33 11.66 8.55
CA GLN A 202 6.28 13.11 8.79
C GLN A 202 7.00 13.81 7.64
N THR A 203 6.25 14.43 6.72
CA THR A 203 6.84 15.02 5.50
C THR A 203 7.77 16.20 5.77
N LYS A 204 7.75 16.75 6.98
CA LYS A 204 8.69 17.76 7.46
C LYS A 204 10.09 17.22 7.76
N ASN A 205 10.21 15.92 7.99
CA ASN A 205 11.44 15.28 8.42
C ASN A 205 11.82 14.16 7.44
N ALA A 206 12.87 14.40 6.64
CA ALA A 206 13.31 13.44 5.63
C ALA A 206 13.67 12.05 6.20
N SER A 207 14.13 11.96 7.45
CA SER A 207 14.43 10.68 8.10
C SER A 207 13.18 9.90 8.54
N SER A 208 12.00 10.52 8.49
CA SER A 208 10.71 9.91 8.77
C SER A 208 9.93 9.57 7.48
N LEU A 209 10.57 9.67 6.32
CA LEU A 209 9.99 9.18 5.07
C LEU A 209 10.23 7.68 4.94
N PHE A 210 9.33 7.00 4.24
CA PHE A 210 9.45 5.56 4.02
C PHE A 210 10.67 5.25 3.14
N SER A 211 11.48 4.29 3.59
CA SER A 211 12.67 3.81 2.90
C SER A 211 12.75 2.29 2.98
N THR A 212 13.24 1.67 1.92
CA THR A 212 13.54 0.23 1.88
C THR A 212 14.98 -0.08 2.33
N GLU A 213 15.78 0.95 2.63
CA GLU A 213 17.18 0.80 3.02
C GLU A 213 17.31 0.17 4.42
N LYS A 214 18.20 -0.81 4.54
CA LYS A 214 18.59 -1.39 5.83
C LYS A 214 19.24 -0.33 6.73
N GLY A 215 18.96 -0.43 8.04
CA GLY A 215 19.39 0.56 9.03
C GLY A 215 18.43 1.74 9.17
N THR A 216 17.35 1.79 8.38
CA THR A 216 16.22 2.69 8.61
C THR A 216 15.10 1.94 9.33
N TYR A 217 14.30 2.65 10.12
CA TYR A 217 13.19 2.02 10.85
C TYR A 217 12.21 1.30 9.91
N SER A 218 11.83 1.94 8.80
CA SER A 218 10.93 1.32 7.81
C SER A 218 11.58 0.14 7.11
N GLY A 219 12.83 0.26 6.65
CA GLY A 219 13.54 -0.78 5.91
C GLY A 219 13.82 -2.03 6.76
N ASP A 220 14.18 -1.85 8.04
CA ASP A 220 14.44 -2.98 8.95
C ASP A 220 13.16 -3.76 9.29
N GLY A 221 11.99 -3.10 9.29
CA GLY A 221 10.70 -3.74 9.51
C GLY A 221 10.11 -4.44 8.28
N ILE A 222 10.66 -4.24 7.08
CA ILE A 222 10.14 -4.89 5.87
C ILE A 222 10.46 -6.39 5.87
N ILE A 223 9.44 -7.21 5.59
CA ILE A 223 9.51 -8.66 5.36
C ILE A 223 9.47 -8.96 3.87
N ALA A 224 8.63 -8.23 3.12
CA ALA A 224 8.54 -8.30 1.68
C ALA A 224 8.17 -6.96 1.09
N TYR A 225 8.65 -6.68 -0.10
CA TYR A 225 8.42 -5.42 -0.80
C TYR A 225 8.26 -5.62 -2.30
N GLY A 226 7.39 -4.83 -2.91
CA GLY A 226 7.26 -4.70 -4.34
C GLY A 226 6.82 -3.31 -4.74
N GLU A 227 7.33 -2.78 -5.86
CA GLU A 227 6.93 -1.49 -6.39
C GLU A 227 6.80 -1.48 -7.91
N LYS A 228 5.99 -0.58 -8.41
CA LYS A 228 5.98 -0.12 -9.80
C LYS A 228 6.09 1.40 -9.83
N THR A 229 7.17 1.90 -10.39
CA THR A 229 7.32 3.30 -10.80
C THR A 229 6.83 3.46 -12.24
N PHE A 230 6.04 4.48 -12.49
CA PHE A 230 5.54 4.87 -13.80
C PHE A 230 6.29 6.14 -14.22
N ASP A 231 7.07 6.07 -15.27
CA ASP A 231 7.83 7.17 -15.88
C ASP A 231 7.27 7.61 -17.24
N GLU A 232 6.23 6.91 -17.69
CA GLU A 232 5.44 7.20 -18.88
C GLU A 232 3.96 6.86 -18.64
N ALA A 233 3.12 7.16 -19.60
CA ALA A 233 1.70 6.80 -19.55
C ALA A 233 1.54 5.27 -19.46
N TYR A 234 0.71 4.81 -18.54
CA TYR A 234 0.38 3.41 -18.36
C TYR A 234 -1.12 3.20 -18.52
N ASN A 235 -1.49 2.63 -19.64
CA ASN A 235 -2.89 2.36 -19.97
C ASN A 235 -3.00 1.28 -21.05
N GLU A 236 -4.21 0.77 -21.28
CA GLU A 236 -4.54 -0.07 -22.42
C GLU A 236 -5.63 0.62 -23.24
N ASN A 237 -5.27 1.08 -24.45
CA ASN A 237 -6.18 1.81 -25.36
C ASN A 237 -6.85 3.04 -24.69
N GLY A 238 -6.12 3.74 -23.81
CA GLY A 238 -6.62 4.89 -23.07
C GLY A 238 -7.45 4.54 -21.82
N GLY A 239 -7.67 3.26 -21.54
CA GLY A 239 -8.37 2.73 -20.37
C GLY A 239 -7.45 2.13 -19.33
N TYR A 240 -8.03 1.42 -18.37
CA TYR A 240 -7.29 0.70 -17.35
C TYR A 240 -6.48 -0.46 -17.95
N LYS A 241 -5.34 -0.72 -17.34
CA LYS A 241 -4.48 -1.86 -17.64
C LYS A 241 -4.17 -2.61 -16.36
N GLU A 242 -4.23 -3.94 -16.43
CA GLU A 242 -3.85 -4.79 -15.30
C GLU A 242 -2.36 -4.63 -14.98
N LEU A 243 -2.08 -4.53 -13.70
CA LEU A 243 -0.73 -4.49 -13.14
C LEU A 243 -0.62 -5.52 -12.03
N THR A 244 0.40 -6.35 -12.08
CA THR A 244 0.79 -7.25 -10.98
C THR A 244 2.15 -6.83 -10.45
N ILE A 245 2.22 -6.54 -9.16
CA ILE A 245 3.45 -6.18 -8.43
C ILE A 245 3.81 -7.36 -7.53
N ASN A 246 4.85 -8.11 -7.88
CA ASN A 246 5.33 -9.22 -7.06
C ASN A 246 6.03 -8.70 -5.80
N LEU A 247 5.81 -9.39 -4.67
CA LEU A 247 6.51 -9.13 -3.42
C LEU A 247 7.77 -9.99 -3.33
N ASP A 248 8.89 -9.34 -3.09
CA ASP A 248 10.17 -9.98 -2.89
C ASP A 248 10.40 -10.24 -1.40
N TYR A 249 10.31 -11.51 -0.99
CA TYR A 249 10.57 -11.96 0.37
C TYR A 249 12.05 -12.28 0.59
N ASP A 250 12.77 -12.69 -0.44
CA ASP A 250 14.13 -13.21 -0.33
C ASP A 250 15.14 -12.11 -0.02
N ASN A 251 15.04 -10.99 -0.69
CA ASN A 251 15.95 -9.84 -0.47
C ASN A 251 15.69 -9.10 0.84
N PHE A 252 14.53 -9.31 1.47
CA PHE A 252 14.18 -8.69 2.75
C PHE A 252 14.26 -9.67 3.95
N GLY A 253 14.74 -10.90 3.71
CA GLY A 253 14.91 -11.92 4.76
C GLY A 253 13.58 -12.38 5.39
N GLY A 254 12.50 -12.31 4.62
CA GLY A 254 11.13 -12.45 5.07
C GLY A 254 10.68 -13.87 5.41
N ASN A 255 11.40 -14.91 4.94
CA ASN A 255 10.92 -16.29 5.03
C ASN A 255 10.80 -16.84 6.47
N GLN A 256 11.46 -16.21 7.45
CA GLN A 256 11.44 -16.65 8.86
C GLN A 256 10.73 -15.68 9.81
N ARG A 257 10.35 -14.50 9.35
CA ARG A 257 9.68 -13.47 10.15
C ARG A 257 8.17 -13.55 9.93
N LYS A 258 7.38 -13.30 10.97
CA LYS A 258 5.90 -13.31 10.87
C LYS A 258 5.39 -11.91 10.57
N PRO A 259 4.61 -11.73 9.48
CA PRO A 259 3.97 -10.45 9.20
C PRO A 259 3.04 -10.01 10.33
N THR A 260 2.99 -8.73 10.60
CA THR A 260 2.01 -8.10 11.50
C THR A 260 1.23 -7.00 10.80
N SER A 261 1.77 -6.47 9.70
CA SER A 261 1.21 -5.29 9.04
C SER A 261 1.47 -5.28 7.54
N ILE A 262 0.60 -4.61 6.80
CA ILE A 262 0.74 -4.31 5.37
C ILE A 262 0.65 -2.80 5.15
N ILE A 263 1.52 -2.27 4.29
CA ILE A 263 1.50 -0.91 3.78
C ILE A 263 1.31 -1.00 2.27
N ILE A 264 0.26 -0.37 1.74
CA ILE A 264 0.05 -0.17 0.30
C ILE A 264 -0.08 1.32 0.09
N VAL A 265 0.66 1.85 -0.85
CA VAL A 265 0.63 3.28 -1.21
C VAL A 265 0.57 3.42 -2.72
N ALA A 266 -0.30 4.30 -3.20
CA ALA A 266 -0.30 4.76 -4.57
C ALA A 266 -0.24 6.29 -4.61
N SER A 267 0.58 6.84 -5.50
CA SER A 267 0.72 8.28 -5.67
C SER A 267 0.87 8.64 -7.15
N ALA A 268 0.13 9.66 -7.58
CA ALA A 268 0.22 10.21 -8.94
C ALA A 268 1.54 10.96 -9.18
N SER A 269 2.26 11.34 -8.09
CA SER A 269 3.59 11.95 -8.16
C SER A 269 4.51 11.30 -7.13
N LYS A 270 5.49 10.53 -7.58
CA LYS A 270 6.41 9.73 -6.75
C LYS A 270 7.14 10.57 -5.68
N PHE A 271 7.46 11.80 -6.01
CA PHE A 271 8.18 12.71 -5.12
C PHE A 271 7.25 13.65 -4.35
N GLY A 272 5.99 13.23 -4.16
CA GLY A 272 4.97 13.97 -3.42
C GLY A 272 5.35 14.28 -1.98
N ASP A 273 6.07 13.37 -1.30
CA ASP A 273 6.56 13.56 0.07
C ASP A 273 7.64 14.65 0.16
N TYR A 274 8.26 15.00 -0.96
CA TYR A 274 9.19 16.12 -1.12
C TYR A 274 8.51 17.36 -1.71
N PHE A 275 7.19 17.32 -1.89
CA PHE A 275 6.38 18.39 -2.52
C PHE A 275 6.82 18.74 -3.96
N GLN A 276 7.26 17.74 -4.71
CA GLN A 276 7.72 17.86 -6.10
C GLN A 276 6.90 16.97 -7.01
N GLY A 277 6.58 17.47 -8.23
CA GLY A 277 5.81 16.73 -9.22
C GLY A 277 5.04 17.64 -10.17
N SER A 278 4.00 17.08 -10.81
CA SER A 278 3.16 17.78 -11.77
C SER A 278 1.71 17.88 -11.29
N THR A 279 1.15 19.09 -11.33
CA THR A 279 -0.28 19.32 -11.02
C THR A 279 -1.23 18.77 -12.11
N SER A 280 -0.70 18.28 -13.22
CA SER A 280 -1.47 17.61 -14.27
C SER A 280 -1.37 16.09 -14.27
N SER A 281 -0.50 15.50 -13.41
CA SER A 281 -0.42 14.04 -13.27
C SER A 281 -1.68 13.47 -12.63
N LYS A 282 -2.15 12.34 -13.18
CA LYS A 282 -3.34 11.63 -12.72
C LYS A 282 -3.12 10.13 -12.69
N MET A 283 -3.69 9.48 -11.68
CA MET A 283 -3.71 8.03 -11.57
C MET A 283 -5.14 7.59 -11.21
N TRP A 284 -5.65 6.63 -11.95
CA TRP A 284 -6.91 5.95 -11.66
C TRP A 284 -6.58 4.54 -11.16
N LEU A 285 -7.27 4.10 -10.13
CA LEU A 285 -7.10 2.79 -9.51
C LEU A 285 -8.45 2.13 -9.33
N ASP A 286 -8.50 0.84 -9.64
CA ASP A 286 -9.67 0.01 -9.47
C ASP A 286 -9.28 -1.43 -9.14
N ASP A 287 -10.16 -2.17 -8.48
CA ASP A 287 -10.06 -3.60 -8.18
C ASP A 287 -8.66 -4.08 -7.75
N MET A 288 -8.21 -3.64 -6.56
CA MET A 288 -7.00 -4.17 -5.94
C MET A 288 -7.26 -5.55 -5.33
N GLU A 289 -6.31 -6.47 -5.52
CA GLU A 289 -6.37 -7.83 -4.99
C GLU A 289 -4.99 -8.29 -4.53
N LEU A 290 -4.91 -8.90 -3.35
CA LEU A 290 -3.71 -9.59 -2.89
C LEU A 290 -3.73 -11.04 -3.40
N ILE A 291 -2.68 -11.43 -4.11
CA ILE A 291 -2.54 -12.76 -4.71
C ILE A 291 -1.68 -13.62 -3.78
N TYR A 292 -2.12 -14.86 -3.54
CA TYR A 292 -1.48 -15.81 -2.61
C TYR A 292 -0.90 -17.05 -3.29
N GLU A 293 -1.41 -17.44 -4.45
CA GLU A 293 -0.96 -18.63 -5.22
C GLU A 293 -0.41 -18.27 -6.61
#